data_d79b6cd0fb2a668ccd9135e6766953d0
#
_entry.id   d79b6cd0fb2a668ccd9135e6766953d0
#
_cell.length_a   1.000
_cell.length_b   1.000
_cell.length_c   1.000
_cell.angle_alpha   90.00
_cell.angle_beta   90.00
_cell.angle_gamma   90.00
#
_symmetry.space_group_name_H-M   'P 1'
#
loop_
_entity.id
_entity.type
_entity.pdbx_description
1 polymer ?
#
loop_
_entity_poly.entity_id
_entity_poly.type
_entity_poly.pdbx_seq_one_letter_code
_entity_poly.pdbx_strand_id
1 'polypeptide(L)'
;MKRTINILVFSVAIMCLSFTVMAQAPYGEVNFVKVLPNMGDIYLKDMKTSKKLQDGRVANKTISSWQLYRRAYPRGSSMEYNYATLTVFPSGKEMKAEGTWDVAMKGLGVKEISDFFTSLNNARTTVATDLYTYKMGIGSKLIPGEYVQLNLAKTKPGSIPAYEKQLETFKMVMEECIKAGKLKGFNVWKRTYATNVGGESNYTVSFSFSTLDQALSWASGKSGYSDEYKKLFPKDDINMFNAKFGELRDLISQELWELVEITD
;
A
#
# COMPACT_ATOMS: atom_id res chain seq x y z
N MET A 1 0.16 55.93 -35.54
CA MET A 1 0.91 54.81 -34.95
C MET A 1 0.56 54.62 -33.48
N LYS A 2 -0.62 54.08 -33.10
CA LYS A 2 -1.01 53.74 -31.70
C LYS A 2 -2.15 52.71 -31.66
N ARG A 3 -2.05 51.62 -32.40
CA ARG A 3 -3.09 50.56 -32.34
C ARG A 3 -2.59 49.13 -32.35
N THR A 4 -1.27 48.87 -32.17
CA THR A 4 -0.70 47.53 -32.33
C THR A 4 -0.15 46.91 -31.03
N ILE A 5 -0.28 47.59 -29.87
CA ILE A 5 0.32 47.09 -28.60
C ILE A 5 -0.68 46.31 -27.73
N ASN A 6 -1.99 46.44 -27.96
CA ASN A 6 -2.99 45.82 -27.06
C ASN A 6 -3.34 44.34 -27.36
N ILE A 7 -2.83 43.76 -28.45
CA ILE A 7 -3.15 42.38 -28.84
C ILE A 7 -2.13 41.39 -28.24
N LEU A 8 -0.91 41.86 -27.92
CA LEU A 8 0.14 40.95 -27.42
C LEU A 8 0.03 40.63 -25.92
N VAL A 9 -0.67 41.45 -25.14
CA VAL A 9 -0.83 41.24 -23.70
C VAL A 9 -1.96 40.24 -23.39
N PHE A 10 -2.94 40.08 -24.27
CA PHE A 10 -4.06 39.17 -24.09
C PHE A 10 -3.71 37.70 -24.41
N SER A 11 -2.69 37.44 -25.23
CA SER A 11 -2.27 36.10 -25.63
C SER A 11 -1.41 35.40 -24.59
N VAL A 12 -0.78 36.15 -23.66
CA VAL A 12 0.08 35.55 -22.60
C VAL A 12 -0.74 35.14 -21.38
N ALA A 13 -1.89 35.74 -21.15
CA ALA A 13 -2.76 35.41 -19.99
C ALA A 13 -3.53 34.08 -20.16
N ILE A 14 -3.65 33.54 -21.37
CA ILE A 14 -4.38 32.29 -21.64
C ILE A 14 -3.47 31.05 -21.49
N MET A 15 -2.14 31.23 -21.47
CA MET A 15 -1.19 30.09 -21.33
C MET A 15 -0.89 29.67 -19.90
N CYS A 16 -1.44 30.33 -18.88
CA CYS A 16 -1.21 29.97 -17.46
C CYS A 16 -2.38 29.26 -16.79
N LEU A 17 -3.41 28.83 -17.51
CA LEU A 17 -4.33 27.81 -17.03
C LEU A 17 -3.70 26.42 -17.26
N SER A 18 -2.59 26.19 -16.59
CA SER A 18 -2.17 24.81 -16.32
C SER A 18 -3.32 24.18 -15.57
N PHE A 19 -4.17 23.45 -16.29
CA PHE A 19 -5.03 22.45 -15.65
C PHE A 19 -4.06 21.53 -14.93
N THR A 20 -3.90 21.73 -13.63
CA THR A 20 -3.42 20.67 -12.76
C THR A 20 -4.49 19.58 -12.87
N VAL A 21 -4.27 18.67 -13.83
CA VAL A 21 -4.94 17.38 -13.80
C VAL A 21 -4.57 16.83 -12.44
N MET A 22 -5.49 16.93 -11.48
CA MET A 22 -5.31 16.29 -10.20
C MET A 22 -5.16 14.80 -10.53
N ALA A 23 -3.93 14.31 -10.48
CA ALA A 23 -3.66 12.91 -10.69
C ALA A 23 -4.58 12.16 -9.73
N GLN A 24 -5.47 11.34 -10.27
CA GLN A 24 -6.39 10.56 -9.46
C GLN A 24 -5.56 9.72 -8.49
N ALA A 25 -5.96 9.69 -7.22
CA ALA A 25 -5.26 8.87 -6.22
C ALA A 25 -5.22 7.40 -6.68
N PRO A 26 -4.08 6.73 -6.61
CA PRO A 26 -3.97 5.34 -7.02
C PRO A 26 -4.86 4.44 -6.15
N TYR A 27 -5.28 3.32 -6.73
CA TYR A 27 -6.04 2.27 -6.04
C TYR A 27 -5.15 1.07 -5.76
N GLY A 28 -5.33 0.45 -4.61
CA GLY A 28 -4.68 -0.81 -4.24
C GLY A 28 -5.72 -1.92 -4.11
N GLU A 29 -5.59 -2.98 -4.90
CA GLU A 29 -6.35 -4.21 -4.72
C GLU A 29 -5.52 -5.21 -3.93
N VAL A 30 -6.04 -5.66 -2.80
CA VAL A 30 -5.40 -6.64 -1.93
C VAL A 30 -6.17 -7.95 -1.99
N ASN A 31 -5.52 -9.01 -2.46
CA ASN A 31 -6.06 -10.36 -2.38
C ASN A 31 -5.42 -11.08 -1.19
N PHE A 32 -6.23 -11.43 -0.20
CA PHE A 32 -5.84 -12.27 0.93
C PHE A 32 -5.94 -13.74 0.56
N VAL A 33 -4.86 -14.48 0.80
CA VAL A 33 -4.70 -15.84 0.29
C VAL A 33 -4.37 -16.80 1.43
N LYS A 34 -5.07 -17.92 1.48
CA LYS A 34 -4.74 -19.09 2.29
C LYS A 34 -4.06 -20.11 1.40
N VAL A 35 -2.75 -20.27 1.57
CA VAL A 35 -2.01 -21.36 0.95
C VAL A 35 -2.27 -22.64 1.72
N LEU A 36 -2.59 -23.72 1.01
CA LEU A 36 -2.95 -25.01 1.61
C LEU A 36 -1.72 -25.68 2.27
N PRO A 37 -1.94 -26.56 3.25
CA PRO A 37 -0.84 -27.31 3.87
C PRO A 37 0.03 -28.03 2.82
N ASN A 38 1.35 -27.97 3.00
CA ASN A 38 2.35 -28.58 2.11
C ASN A 38 2.40 -28.04 0.67
N MET A 39 1.64 -26.97 0.34
CA MET A 39 1.63 -26.37 -1.00
C MET A 39 2.48 -25.09 -1.10
N GLY A 40 3.23 -24.74 -0.06
CA GLY A 40 3.99 -23.49 0.01
C GLY A 40 5.00 -23.33 -1.12
N ASP A 41 5.80 -24.36 -1.40
CA ASP A 41 6.84 -24.30 -2.45
C ASP A 41 6.22 -24.23 -3.85
N ILE A 42 5.12 -24.96 -4.07
CA ILE A 42 4.36 -24.92 -5.32
C ILE A 42 3.79 -23.52 -5.52
N TYR A 43 3.14 -22.96 -4.49
CA TYR A 43 2.59 -21.61 -4.53
C TYR A 43 3.67 -20.57 -4.85
N LEU A 44 4.83 -20.61 -4.18
CA LEU A 44 5.91 -19.66 -4.41
C LEU A 44 6.51 -19.81 -5.81
N LYS A 45 6.59 -21.02 -6.36
CA LYS A 45 6.99 -21.27 -7.76
C LYS A 45 6.00 -20.61 -8.72
N ASP A 46 4.68 -20.79 -8.49
CA ASP A 46 3.64 -20.21 -9.33
C ASP A 46 3.64 -18.67 -9.21
N MET A 47 3.99 -18.11 -8.03
CA MET A 47 4.11 -16.66 -7.86
C MET A 47 5.26 -16.06 -8.67
N LYS A 48 6.33 -16.80 -8.98
CA LYS A 48 7.38 -16.34 -9.94
C LYS A 48 6.82 -16.21 -11.35
N THR A 49 5.95 -17.13 -11.77
CA THR A 49 5.24 -17.02 -13.06
C THR A 49 4.25 -15.84 -13.02
N SER A 50 3.51 -15.69 -11.92
CA SER A 50 2.64 -14.54 -11.69
C SER A 50 3.42 -13.22 -11.81
N LYS A 51 4.62 -13.11 -11.18
CA LYS A 51 5.47 -11.90 -11.27
C LYS A 51 5.76 -11.55 -12.73
N LYS A 52 6.16 -12.51 -13.58
CA LYS A 52 6.42 -12.24 -15.00
C LYS A 52 5.20 -11.67 -15.72
N LEU A 53 4.00 -12.18 -15.43
CA LEU A 53 2.76 -11.66 -15.99
C LEU A 53 2.51 -10.21 -15.49
N GLN A 54 2.75 -9.95 -14.22
CA GLN A 54 2.58 -8.62 -13.63
C GLN A 54 3.64 -7.62 -14.15
N ASP A 55 4.88 -8.05 -14.38
CA ASP A 55 5.92 -7.22 -15.02
C ASP A 55 5.46 -6.77 -16.43
N GLY A 56 4.81 -7.65 -17.19
CA GLY A 56 4.18 -7.29 -18.46
C GLY A 56 3.09 -6.24 -18.32
N ARG A 57 2.28 -6.31 -17.25
CA ARG A 57 1.24 -5.31 -16.95
C ARG A 57 1.84 -3.96 -16.52
N VAL A 58 2.95 -3.97 -15.77
CA VAL A 58 3.69 -2.73 -15.44
C VAL A 58 4.27 -2.10 -16.69
N ALA A 59 4.93 -2.89 -17.56
CA ALA A 59 5.49 -2.40 -18.82
C ALA A 59 4.44 -1.76 -19.73
N ASN A 60 3.20 -2.29 -19.72
CA ASN A 60 2.06 -1.73 -20.46
C ASN A 60 1.29 -0.65 -19.68
N LYS A 61 1.77 -0.22 -18.50
CA LYS A 61 1.17 0.84 -17.66
C LYS A 61 -0.27 0.55 -17.22
N THR A 62 -0.71 -0.71 -17.20
CA THR A 62 -2.03 -1.11 -16.71
C THR A 62 -2.06 -1.22 -15.19
N ILE A 63 -0.90 -1.45 -14.58
CA ILE A 63 -0.68 -1.35 -13.13
C ILE A 63 0.59 -0.56 -12.88
N SER A 64 0.69 0.06 -11.69
CA SER A 64 1.90 0.74 -11.24
C SER A 64 2.89 -0.21 -10.57
N SER A 65 2.39 -1.21 -9.86
CA SER A 65 3.20 -2.26 -9.23
C SER A 65 2.34 -3.45 -8.84
N TRP A 66 3.00 -4.58 -8.65
CA TRP A 66 2.44 -5.76 -7.99
C TRP A 66 3.44 -6.26 -6.95
N GLN A 67 2.93 -6.74 -5.79
CA GLN A 67 3.71 -7.16 -4.66
C GLN A 67 3.10 -8.42 -4.05
N LEU A 68 3.94 -9.36 -3.64
CA LEU A 68 3.57 -10.55 -2.88
C LEU A 68 4.14 -10.46 -1.47
N TYR A 69 3.29 -10.60 -0.48
CA TYR A 69 3.64 -10.61 0.92
C TYR A 69 3.36 -11.96 1.56
N ARG A 70 4.24 -12.37 2.47
CA ARG A 70 4.04 -13.48 3.40
C ARG A 70 3.83 -12.92 4.81
N ARG A 71 2.81 -13.38 5.50
CA ARG A 71 2.55 -12.97 6.88
C ARG A 71 3.65 -13.48 7.80
N ALA A 72 4.38 -12.58 8.42
CA ALA A 72 5.43 -12.90 9.36
C ALA A 72 4.85 -13.10 10.77
N TYR A 73 3.93 -12.21 11.21
CA TYR A 73 3.23 -12.30 12.50
C TYR A 73 1.83 -11.68 12.40
N PRO A 74 0.82 -12.17 13.18
CA PRO A 74 0.88 -13.43 13.90
C PRO A 74 0.99 -14.65 12.98
N ARG A 75 1.46 -15.78 13.52
CA ARG A 75 1.58 -17.06 12.80
C ARG A 75 0.66 -18.11 13.43
N GLY A 76 0.26 -19.10 12.67
CA GLY A 76 -0.50 -20.25 13.18
C GLY A 76 -1.36 -20.90 12.10
N SER A 77 -1.69 -22.19 12.29
CA SER A 77 -2.55 -22.95 11.36
C SER A 77 -4.00 -22.45 11.35
N SER A 78 -4.44 -21.81 12.44
CA SER A 78 -5.79 -21.21 12.57
C SER A 78 -5.94 -19.88 11.85
N MET A 79 -4.85 -19.31 11.30
CA MET A 79 -4.94 -18.04 10.58
C MET A 79 -5.78 -18.19 9.32
N GLU A 80 -6.69 -17.25 9.10
CA GLU A 80 -7.58 -17.22 7.96
C GLU A 80 -6.81 -17.12 6.63
N TYR A 81 -5.71 -16.36 6.61
CA TYR A 81 -4.83 -16.18 5.46
C TYR A 81 -3.36 -16.06 5.90
N ASN A 82 -2.43 -16.42 5.02
CA ASN A 82 -0.99 -16.41 5.31
C ASN A 82 -0.15 -15.70 4.23
N TYR A 83 -0.76 -15.35 3.09
CA TYR A 83 -0.19 -14.53 2.04
C TYR A 83 -1.16 -13.43 1.63
N ALA A 84 -0.62 -12.37 1.05
CA ALA A 84 -1.41 -11.33 0.38
C ALA A 84 -0.70 -10.86 -0.89
N THR A 85 -1.47 -10.54 -1.93
CA THR A 85 -0.94 -9.80 -3.08
C THR A 85 -1.55 -8.39 -3.08
N LEU A 86 -0.73 -7.39 -3.36
CA LEU A 86 -1.15 -6.01 -3.58
C LEU A 86 -0.89 -5.65 -5.04
N THR A 87 -1.93 -5.29 -5.76
CA THR A 87 -1.86 -4.70 -7.10
C THR A 87 -2.20 -3.23 -7.01
N VAL A 88 -1.30 -2.35 -7.44
CA VAL A 88 -1.53 -0.90 -7.46
C VAL A 88 -1.88 -0.45 -8.86
N PHE A 89 -3.04 0.17 -9.01
CA PHE A 89 -3.53 0.75 -10.27
C PHE A 89 -3.35 2.26 -10.25
N PRO A 90 -2.86 2.89 -11.34
CA PRO A 90 -2.72 4.34 -11.42
C PRO A 90 -4.06 5.08 -11.32
N SER A 91 -5.14 4.48 -11.81
CA SER A 91 -6.50 5.03 -11.71
C SER A 91 -7.58 3.95 -11.82
N GLY A 92 -8.83 4.32 -11.57
CA GLY A 92 -9.99 3.42 -11.75
C GLY A 92 -10.26 3.05 -13.22
N LYS A 93 -9.71 3.79 -14.17
CA LYS A 93 -9.81 3.46 -15.61
C LYS A 93 -9.00 2.22 -15.92
N GLU A 94 -7.76 2.14 -15.45
CA GLU A 94 -6.87 1.00 -15.65
C GLU A 94 -7.38 -0.26 -14.94
N MET A 95 -8.06 -0.12 -13.80
CA MET A 95 -8.70 -1.26 -13.12
C MET A 95 -9.79 -1.92 -13.98
N LYS A 96 -10.51 -1.12 -14.80
CA LYS A 96 -11.61 -1.58 -15.63
C LYS A 96 -11.17 -1.95 -17.05
N ALA A 97 -9.90 -1.73 -17.40
CA ALA A 97 -9.43 -1.98 -18.74
C ALA A 97 -9.51 -3.47 -19.09
N GLU A 98 -10.31 -3.81 -20.09
CA GLU A 98 -10.41 -5.15 -20.63
C GLU A 98 -9.10 -5.53 -21.35
N GLY A 99 -8.80 -6.83 -21.45
CA GLY A 99 -7.63 -7.31 -22.20
C GLY A 99 -6.27 -7.07 -21.53
N THR A 100 -6.22 -6.57 -20.28
CA THR A 100 -4.94 -6.35 -19.58
C THR A 100 -4.16 -7.66 -19.37
N TRP A 101 -4.87 -8.77 -19.22
CA TRP A 101 -4.29 -10.10 -19.09
C TRP A 101 -3.85 -10.67 -20.44
N ASP A 102 -4.56 -10.40 -21.53
CA ASP A 102 -4.21 -10.90 -22.87
C ASP A 102 -2.83 -10.41 -23.31
N VAL A 103 -2.52 -9.15 -23.00
CA VAL A 103 -1.19 -8.59 -23.30
C VAL A 103 -0.11 -9.23 -22.41
N ALA A 104 -0.39 -9.43 -21.14
CA ALA A 104 0.54 -10.06 -20.21
C ALA A 104 0.80 -11.54 -20.57
N MET A 105 -0.22 -12.23 -21.07
CA MET A 105 -0.15 -13.65 -21.46
C MET A 105 0.47 -13.93 -22.83
N LYS A 106 0.68 -12.91 -23.67
CA LYS A 106 1.25 -13.10 -25.02
C LYS A 106 2.63 -13.78 -25.05
N GLY A 107 3.38 -13.76 -23.95
CA GLY A 107 4.68 -14.42 -23.82
C GLY A 107 4.63 -15.86 -23.34
N LEU A 108 3.43 -16.39 -22.99
CA LEU A 108 3.22 -17.75 -22.50
C LEU A 108 2.38 -18.54 -23.49
N GLY A 109 2.67 -19.84 -23.63
CA GLY A 109 1.83 -20.75 -24.42
C GLY A 109 0.49 -21.02 -23.74
N VAL A 110 -0.57 -21.30 -24.52
CA VAL A 110 -1.93 -21.57 -23.98
C VAL A 110 -1.90 -22.70 -22.92
N LYS A 111 -1.11 -23.76 -23.18
CA LYS A 111 -0.95 -24.86 -22.22
C LYS A 111 -0.27 -24.41 -20.95
N GLU A 112 0.78 -23.61 -21.04
CA GLU A 112 1.52 -23.08 -19.89
C GLU A 112 0.63 -22.21 -19.00
N ILE A 113 -0.23 -21.39 -19.60
CA ILE A 113 -1.23 -20.58 -18.91
C ILE A 113 -2.24 -21.48 -18.17
N SER A 114 -2.78 -22.49 -18.84
CA SER A 114 -3.74 -23.43 -18.25
C SER A 114 -3.14 -24.20 -17.09
N ASP A 115 -1.92 -24.72 -17.26
CA ASP A 115 -1.19 -25.46 -16.22
C ASP A 115 -0.90 -24.56 -15.02
N PHE A 116 -0.50 -23.31 -15.26
CA PHE A 116 -0.27 -22.32 -14.20
C PHE A 116 -1.54 -22.04 -13.37
N PHE A 117 -2.66 -21.72 -14.01
CA PHE A 117 -3.90 -21.45 -13.27
C PHE A 117 -4.43 -22.69 -12.55
N THR A 118 -4.29 -23.87 -13.13
CA THR A 118 -4.66 -25.14 -12.48
C THR A 118 -3.80 -25.37 -11.22
N SER A 119 -2.48 -25.23 -11.33
CA SER A 119 -1.54 -25.37 -10.22
C SER A 119 -1.87 -24.37 -9.11
N LEU A 120 -2.03 -23.09 -9.47
CA LEU A 120 -2.33 -22.01 -8.53
C LEU A 120 -3.64 -22.23 -7.78
N ASN A 121 -4.70 -22.66 -8.47
CA ASN A 121 -6.00 -22.92 -7.87
C ASN A 121 -5.96 -24.13 -6.91
N ASN A 122 -5.11 -25.13 -7.20
CA ASN A 122 -4.93 -26.29 -6.33
C ASN A 122 -4.05 -25.98 -5.10
N ALA A 123 -3.18 -24.95 -5.18
CA ALA A 123 -2.25 -24.60 -4.10
C ALA A 123 -2.85 -23.66 -3.06
N ARG A 124 -3.91 -22.93 -3.40
CA ARG A 124 -4.45 -21.85 -2.55
C ARG A 124 -5.96 -21.67 -2.65
N THR A 125 -6.47 -20.92 -1.65
CA THR A 125 -7.81 -20.32 -1.71
C THR A 125 -7.66 -18.80 -1.55
N THR A 126 -8.29 -18.02 -2.41
CA THR A 126 -8.46 -16.58 -2.18
C THR A 126 -9.58 -16.41 -1.16
N VAL A 127 -9.23 -15.89 0.01
CA VAL A 127 -10.15 -15.72 1.14
C VAL A 127 -11.00 -14.45 0.93
N ALA A 128 -10.35 -13.40 0.46
CA ALA A 128 -10.97 -12.09 0.28
C ALA A 128 -10.22 -11.23 -0.72
N THR A 129 -10.92 -10.26 -1.31
CA THR A 129 -10.35 -9.20 -2.13
C THR A 129 -10.89 -7.86 -1.65
N ASP A 130 -10.01 -6.99 -1.22
CA ASP A 130 -10.34 -5.65 -0.74
C ASP A 130 -9.77 -4.58 -1.67
N LEU A 131 -10.50 -3.48 -1.81
CA LEU A 131 -10.07 -2.32 -2.57
C LEU A 131 -9.77 -1.15 -1.62
N TYR A 132 -8.63 -0.53 -1.83
CA TYR A 132 -8.15 0.62 -1.10
C TYR A 132 -7.89 1.82 -2.01
N THR A 133 -8.09 3.02 -1.49
CA THR A 133 -7.66 4.28 -2.11
C THR A 133 -6.45 4.81 -1.34
N TYR A 134 -5.38 5.13 -2.03
CA TYR A 134 -4.20 5.76 -1.44
C TYR A 134 -4.52 7.15 -0.92
N LYS A 135 -4.08 7.48 0.29
CA LYS A 135 -4.31 8.78 0.92
C LYS A 135 -3.03 9.61 1.00
N MET A 136 -1.97 9.03 1.52
CA MET A 136 -0.68 9.69 1.67
C MET A 136 0.42 8.66 1.95
N GLY A 137 1.66 9.06 1.73
CA GLY A 137 2.82 8.27 2.12
C GLY A 137 4.13 8.96 1.81
N ILE A 138 5.17 8.33 2.29
CA ILE A 138 6.56 8.75 2.11
C ILE A 138 7.47 7.54 2.30
N GLY A 139 8.61 7.56 1.65
CA GLY A 139 9.64 6.54 1.79
C GLY A 139 10.15 6.01 0.46
N SER A 140 10.98 4.98 0.55
CA SER A 140 11.60 4.32 -0.60
C SER A 140 10.89 3.03 -0.98
N LYS A 141 11.07 2.60 -2.24
CA LYS A 141 10.61 1.30 -2.72
C LYS A 141 11.18 0.18 -1.85
N LEU A 142 10.32 -0.79 -1.51
CA LEU A 142 10.72 -2.01 -0.82
C LEU A 142 11.41 -2.96 -1.79
N ILE A 143 12.26 -3.83 -1.23
CA ILE A 143 12.87 -4.96 -1.94
C ILE A 143 12.52 -6.27 -1.23
N PRO A 144 12.54 -7.43 -1.91
CA PRO A 144 12.28 -8.73 -1.29
C PRO A 144 13.14 -8.98 -0.04
N GLY A 145 12.52 -9.54 1.01
CA GLY A 145 13.14 -9.75 2.33
C GLY A 145 12.91 -8.59 3.31
N GLU A 146 12.38 -7.47 2.88
CA GLU A 146 12.01 -6.35 3.76
C GLU A 146 10.60 -6.53 4.35
N TYR A 147 10.30 -5.75 5.40
CA TYR A 147 9.13 -5.96 6.23
C TYR A 147 8.20 -4.77 6.21
N VAL A 148 6.90 -5.05 6.36
CA VAL A 148 5.84 -4.05 6.51
C VAL A 148 4.98 -4.40 7.72
N GLN A 149 4.87 -3.49 8.68
CA GLN A 149 3.85 -3.57 9.72
C GLN A 149 2.60 -2.85 9.25
N LEU A 150 1.47 -3.54 9.31
CA LEU A 150 0.14 -2.98 9.04
C LEU A 150 -0.60 -2.74 10.35
N ASN A 151 -1.09 -1.54 10.53
CA ASN A 151 -2.00 -1.15 11.59
C ASN A 151 -3.39 -0.95 10.96
N LEU A 152 -4.29 -1.89 11.22
CA LEU A 152 -5.67 -1.81 10.75
C LEU A 152 -6.49 -0.99 11.76
N ALA A 153 -7.06 0.11 11.31
CA ALA A 153 -7.77 1.06 12.15
C ALA A 153 -9.21 1.24 11.71
N LYS A 154 -10.12 1.40 12.68
CA LYS A 154 -11.51 1.80 12.49
C LYS A 154 -11.69 3.20 13.06
N THR A 155 -12.00 4.18 12.22
CA THR A 155 -12.31 5.54 12.70
C THR A 155 -13.67 5.55 13.40
N LYS A 156 -13.76 6.33 14.48
CA LYS A 156 -15.04 6.55 15.17
C LYS A 156 -16.00 7.37 14.29
N PRO A 157 -17.30 7.25 14.48
CA PRO A 157 -18.29 8.03 13.73
C PRO A 157 -17.97 9.53 13.77
N GLY A 158 -17.96 10.17 12.59
CA GLY A 158 -17.67 11.61 12.45
C GLY A 158 -16.20 12.01 12.56
N SER A 159 -15.28 11.10 12.92
CA SER A 159 -13.87 11.43 13.18
C SER A 159 -12.97 11.45 11.94
N ILE A 160 -13.46 11.07 10.76
CA ILE A 160 -12.62 10.93 9.55
C ILE A 160 -11.79 12.19 9.24
N PRO A 161 -12.37 13.41 9.18
CA PRO A 161 -11.55 14.59 8.85
C PRO A 161 -10.48 14.88 9.90
N ALA A 162 -10.80 14.72 11.19
CA ALA A 162 -9.86 14.92 12.27
C ALA A 162 -8.75 13.85 12.29
N TYR A 163 -9.10 12.60 11.98
CA TYR A 163 -8.14 11.50 11.85
C TYR A 163 -7.18 11.71 10.68
N GLU A 164 -7.69 12.08 9.50
CA GLU A 164 -6.85 12.38 8.34
C GLU A 164 -5.89 13.54 8.63
N LYS A 165 -6.37 14.62 9.29
CA LYS A 165 -5.51 15.72 9.73
C LYS A 165 -4.44 15.28 10.74
N GLN A 166 -4.78 14.39 11.67
CA GLN A 166 -3.81 13.82 12.62
C GLN A 166 -2.74 12.98 11.90
N LEU A 167 -3.13 12.24 10.86
CA LEU A 167 -2.21 11.47 10.03
C LEU A 167 -1.27 12.36 9.20
N GLU A 168 -1.69 13.55 8.76
CA GLU A 168 -0.81 14.53 8.12
C GLU A 168 0.30 15.00 9.07
N THR A 169 -0.06 15.33 10.32
CA THR A 169 0.93 15.66 11.35
C THR A 169 1.85 14.47 11.62
N PHE A 170 1.29 13.27 11.71
CA PHE A 170 2.07 12.06 11.95
C PHE A 170 3.03 11.75 10.80
N LYS A 171 2.64 12.01 9.55
CA LYS A 171 3.51 11.89 8.38
C LYS A 171 4.77 12.73 8.52
N MET A 172 4.68 13.98 9.02
CA MET A 172 5.85 14.84 9.26
C MET A 172 6.82 14.19 10.26
N VAL A 173 6.29 13.56 11.30
CA VAL A 173 7.11 12.83 12.29
C VAL A 173 7.76 11.61 11.64
N MET A 174 7.03 10.88 10.80
CA MET A 174 7.58 9.72 10.08
C MET A 174 8.67 10.11 9.07
N GLU A 175 8.59 11.29 8.48
CA GLU A 175 9.67 11.85 7.64
C GLU A 175 10.98 11.98 8.43
N GLU A 176 10.94 12.48 9.66
CA GLU A 176 12.11 12.55 10.52
C GLU A 176 12.59 11.16 10.98
N CYS A 177 11.68 10.22 11.25
CA CYS A 177 12.03 8.84 11.55
C CYS A 177 12.74 8.14 10.38
N ILE A 178 12.32 8.40 9.14
CA ILE A 178 12.97 7.89 7.94
C ILE A 178 14.39 8.50 7.80
N LYS A 179 14.53 9.83 7.99
CA LYS A 179 15.85 10.49 7.99
C LYS A 179 16.79 9.95 9.08
N ALA A 180 16.22 9.56 10.23
CA ALA A 180 16.97 8.94 11.33
C ALA A 180 17.25 7.44 11.12
N GLY A 181 16.81 6.84 10.01
CA GLY A 181 16.98 5.42 9.72
C GLY A 181 16.16 4.47 10.58
N LYS A 182 15.17 4.96 11.32
CA LYS A 182 14.30 4.15 12.19
C LYS A 182 13.28 3.32 11.42
N LEU A 183 12.88 3.80 10.24
CA LEU A 183 12.02 3.09 9.29
C LEU A 183 12.33 3.51 7.85
N LYS A 184 11.82 2.78 6.88
CA LYS A 184 12.06 2.98 5.46
C LYS A 184 10.92 3.70 4.75
N GLY A 185 9.71 3.58 5.28
CA GLY A 185 8.54 4.19 4.68
C GLY A 185 7.32 4.19 5.59
N PHE A 186 6.38 5.05 5.23
CA PHE A 186 5.08 5.22 5.87
C PHE A 186 4.03 5.43 4.79
N ASN A 187 2.92 4.69 4.83
CA ASN A 187 1.81 4.86 3.89
C ASN A 187 0.46 4.75 4.60
N VAL A 188 -0.53 5.45 4.08
CA VAL A 188 -1.92 5.43 4.54
C VAL A 188 -2.82 5.10 3.37
N TRP A 189 -3.64 4.08 3.57
CA TRP A 189 -4.66 3.63 2.63
C TRP A 189 -6.03 3.66 3.30
N LYS A 190 -7.03 4.14 2.60
CA LYS A 190 -8.43 4.08 3.02
C LYS A 190 -9.10 2.91 2.32
N ARG A 191 -9.73 2.03 3.08
CA ARG A 191 -10.47 0.90 2.54
C ARG A 191 -11.76 1.41 1.90
N THR A 192 -11.94 1.12 0.63
CA THR A 192 -13.08 1.59 -0.18
C THR A 192 -14.16 0.53 -0.28
N TYR A 193 -13.77 -0.72 -0.57
CA TYR A 193 -14.64 -1.89 -0.56
C TYR A 193 -13.97 -3.01 0.22
N ALA A 194 -14.74 -3.68 1.06
CA ALA A 194 -14.26 -4.68 2.00
C ALA A 194 -15.11 -5.96 1.94
N THR A 195 -14.42 -7.09 2.10
CA THR A 195 -15.05 -8.41 2.26
C THR A 195 -15.14 -8.85 3.72
N ASN A 196 -14.90 -7.93 4.68
CA ASN A 196 -14.85 -8.17 6.13
C ASN A 196 -13.65 -8.99 6.65
N VAL A 197 -12.72 -9.39 5.81
CA VAL A 197 -11.42 -9.91 6.27
C VAL A 197 -10.64 -8.75 6.90
N GLY A 198 -10.03 -8.99 8.07
CA GLY A 198 -9.41 -7.93 8.87
C GLY A 198 -10.39 -7.06 9.63
N GLY A 199 -11.64 -7.54 9.83
CA GLY A 199 -12.66 -6.87 10.62
C GLY A 199 -13.21 -5.60 9.99
N GLU A 200 -13.78 -4.73 10.83
CA GLU A 200 -14.43 -3.48 10.40
C GLU A 200 -13.45 -2.30 10.19
N SER A 201 -12.15 -2.56 9.96
CA SER A 201 -11.19 -1.50 9.71
C SER A 201 -11.54 -0.73 8.44
N ASN A 202 -11.36 0.59 8.45
CA ASN A 202 -11.56 1.43 7.26
C ASN A 202 -10.28 2.18 6.83
N TYR A 203 -9.20 2.07 7.61
CA TYR A 203 -7.88 2.57 7.27
C TYR A 203 -6.81 1.50 7.55
N THR A 204 -5.79 1.51 6.71
CA THR A 204 -4.54 0.78 6.91
C THR A 204 -3.40 1.78 6.94
N VAL A 205 -2.68 1.82 8.05
CA VAL A 205 -1.44 2.59 8.21
C VAL A 205 -0.29 1.60 8.19
N SER A 206 0.63 1.76 7.26
CA SER A 206 1.77 0.87 7.09
C SER A 206 3.10 1.55 7.39
N PHE A 207 4.00 0.81 8.02
CA PHE A 207 5.38 1.18 8.30
C PHE A 207 6.30 0.15 7.67
N SER A 208 7.29 0.61 6.92
CA SER A 208 8.21 -0.26 6.19
C SER A 208 9.58 -0.26 6.84
N PHE A 209 10.24 -1.44 6.88
CA PHE A 209 11.51 -1.69 7.56
C PHE A 209 12.43 -2.52 6.69
N SER A 210 13.74 -2.26 6.78
CA SER A 210 14.74 -3.04 6.06
C SER A 210 15.00 -4.42 6.66
N THR A 211 14.77 -4.58 7.97
CA THR A 211 15.03 -5.85 8.68
C THR A 211 13.92 -6.21 9.66
N LEU A 212 13.84 -7.49 10.00
CA LEU A 212 12.92 -7.98 11.04
C LEU A 212 13.21 -7.34 12.40
N ASP A 213 14.48 -7.21 12.79
CA ASP A 213 14.88 -6.63 14.08
C ASP A 213 14.42 -5.16 14.19
N GLN A 214 14.53 -4.40 13.10
CA GLN A 214 14.05 -3.03 13.05
C GLN A 214 12.52 -2.96 13.25
N ALA A 215 11.77 -3.85 12.58
CA ALA A 215 10.32 -3.95 12.72
C ALA A 215 9.90 -4.34 14.16
N LEU A 216 10.58 -5.32 14.76
CA LEU A 216 10.31 -5.77 16.13
C LEU A 216 10.69 -4.70 17.17
N SER A 217 11.78 -3.97 16.96
CA SER A 217 12.20 -2.84 17.80
C SER A 217 11.15 -1.73 17.77
N TRP A 218 10.61 -1.44 16.59
CA TRP A 218 9.51 -0.48 16.42
C TRP A 218 8.24 -0.95 17.13
N ALA A 219 7.80 -2.18 16.87
CA ALA A 219 6.59 -2.75 17.47
C ALA A 219 6.63 -2.82 19.00
N SER A 220 7.83 -3.04 19.58
CA SER A 220 8.04 -3.07 21.03
C SER A 220 8.18 -1.69 21.67
N GLY A 221 8.17 -0.61 20.88
CA GLY A 221 8.37 0.77 21.34
C GLY A 221 9.83 1.12 21.67
N LYS A 222 10.79 0.23 21.47
CA LYS A 222 12.22 0.49 21.73
C LYS A 222 12.79 1.56 20.78
N SER A 223 12.35 1.58 19.54
CA SER A 223 12.72 2.59 18.54
C SER A 223 11.53 3.47 18.16
N GLY A 224 10.85 4.02 19.16
CA GLY A 224 9.71 4.89 18.94
C GLY A 224 10.08 6.22 18.29
N TYR A 225 9.06 7.03 18.00
CA TYR A 225 9.18 8.33 17.34
C TYR A 225 9.18 9.54 18.30
N SER A 226 9.35 9.31 19.60
CA SER A 226 9.23 10.37 20.63
C SER A 226 10.24 11.51 20.44
N ASP A 227 11.47 11.16 20.07
CA ASP A 227 12.52 12.15 19.88
C ASP A 227 12.28 13.01 18.63
N GLU A 228 11.86 12.37 17.54
CA GLU A 228 11.51 13.05 16.29
C GLU A 228 10.28 13.93 16.45
N TYR A 229 9.29 13.49 17.25
CA TYR A 229 8.15 14.30 17.60
C TYR A 229 8.56 15.56 18.39
N LYS A 230 9.35 15.41 19.44
CA LYS A 230 9.84 16.53 20.26
C LYS A 230 10.69 17.51 19.46
N LYS A 231 11.47 17.03 18.49
CA LYS A 231 12.26 17.87 17.60
C LYS A 231 11.37 18.81 16.77
N LEU A 232 10.24 18.30 16.25
CA LEU A 232 9.28 19.09 15.45
C LEU A 232 8.34 19.94 16.31
N PHE A 233 7.94 19.40 17.46
CA PHE A 233 6.93 19.97 18.35
C PHE A 233 7.44 20.05 19.80
N PRO A 234 8.46 20.92 20.08
CA PRO A 234 9.16 20.91 21.36
C PRO A 234 8.28 21.35 22.56
N LYS A 235 7.15 22.01 22.30
CA LYS A 235 6.22 22.48 23.31
C LYS A 235 5.02 21.55 23.53
N ASP A 236 4.84 20.55 22.66
CA ASP A 236 3.67 19.69 22.68
C ASP A 236 3.97 18.38 23.45
N ASP A 237 2.96 17.87 24.13
CA ASP A 237 3.03 16.59 24.82
C ASP A 237 2.73 15.44 23.85
N ILE A 238 3.71 14.56 23.65
CA ILE A 238 3.55 13.38 22.82
C ILE A 238 2.45 12.43 23.35
N ASN A 239 2.24 12.38 24.67
CA ASN A 239 1.19 11.53 25.23
C ASN A 239 -0.19 12.03 24.82
N MET A 240 -0.39 13.35 24.82
CA MET A 240 -1.63 13.96 24.32
C MET A 240 -1.80 13.71 22.81
N PHE A 241 -0.71 13.80 22.03
CA PHE A 241 -0.74 13.47 20.61
C PHE A 241 -1.16 12.02 20.38
N ASN A 242 -0.61 11.08 21.14
CA ASN A 242 -0.96 9.65 21.05
C ASN A 242 -2.39 9.36 21.54
N ALA A 243 -2.81 9.98 22.66
CA ALA A 243 -4.16 9.83 23.19
C ALA A 243 -5.22 10.24 22.16
N LYS A 244 -4.95 11.32 21.40
CA LYS A 244 -5.84 11.78 20.34
C LYS A 244 -6.08 10.76 19.24
N PHE A 245 -5.11 9.91 18.89
CA PHE A 245 -5.38 8.79 17.98
C PHE A 245 -6.40 7.82 18.57
N GLY A 246 -6.32 7.49 19.87
CA GLY A 246 -7.29 6.65 20.56
C GLY A 246 -8.70 7.26 20.62
N GLU A 247 -8.79 8.60 20.68
CA GLU A 247 -10.08 9.31 20.61
C GLU A 247 -10.71 9.24 19.22
N LEU A 248 -9.91 9.21 18.17
CA LEU A 248 -10.35 9.30 16.78
C LEU A 248 -10.58 7.93 16.11
N ARG A 249 -9.92 6.89 16.59
CA ARG A 249 -9.97 5.55 16.00
C ARG A 249 -9.75 4.44 17.02
N ASP A 250 -10.21 3.25 16.71
CA ASP A 250 -9.82 2.00 17.37
C ASP A 250 -8.76 1.29 16.52
N LEU A 251 -7.73 0.74 17.16
CA LEU A 251 -6.77 -0.15 16.51
C LEU A 251 -7.36 -1.57 16.52
N ILE A 252 -7.74 -2.07 15.36
CA ILE A 252 -8.39 -3.38 15.22
C ILE A 252 -7.37 -4.51 15.27
N SER A 253 -6.27 -4.38 14.52
CA SER A 253 -5.19 -5.36 14.52
C SER A 253 -3.86 -4.76 14.07
N GLN A 254 -2.79 -5.46 14.44
CA GLN A 254 -1.45 -5.20 13.93
C GLN A 254 -0.91 -6.50 13.32
N GLU A 255 -0.35 -6.38 12.14
CA GLU A 255 0.20 -7.50 11.40
C GLU A 255 1.57 -7.14 10.87
N LEU A 256 2.50 -8.09 10.89
CA LEU A 256 3.81 -7.95 10.28
C LEU A 256 3.91 -8.87 9.06
N TRP A 257 4.34 -8.30 7.95
CA TRP A 257 4.43 -8.94 6.66
C TRP A 257 5.84 -8.82 6.10
N GLU A 258 6.32 -9.86 5.43
CA GLU A 258 7.56 -9.90 4.69
C GLU A 258 7.25 -9.77 3.20
N LEU A 259 7.91 -8.86 2.51
CA LEU A 259 7.83 -8.77 1.05
C LEU A 259 8.62 -9.93 0.43
N VAL A 260 7.94 -10.76 -0.36
CA VAL A 260 8.52 -11.95 -1.01
C VAL A 260 8.91 -11.65 -2.45
N GLU A 261 8.04 -10.97 -3.20
CA GLU A 261 8.24 -10.61 -4.60
C GLU A 261 7.66 -9.22 -4.89
N ILE A 262 8.24 -8.53 -5.86
CA ILE A 262 7.76 -7.24 -6.35
C ILE A 262 8.08 -7.11 -7.84
N THR A 263 7.22 -6.44 -8.60
CA THR A 263 7.51 -6.04 -9.99
C THR A 263 8.57 -4.94 -10.04
N ASP A 264 9.35 -4.94 -11.09
CA ASP A 264 10.47 -4.03 -11.32
C ASP A 264 10.04 -2.57 -11.59
#